data_608c945012defd2c467a0f0922d35f94
#
_entry.id   608c945012defd2c467a0f0922d35f94
#
_cell.length_a   1.000
_cell.length_b   1.000
_cell.length_c   1.000
_cell.angle_alpha   90.00
_cell.angle_beta   90.00
_cell.angle_gamma   90.00
#
_symmetry.space_group_name_H-M   'P 1'
#
loop_
_entity.id
_entity.type
_entity.pdbx_description
1 polymer ?
#
loop_
_entity_poly.entity_id
_entity_poly.type
_entity_poly.pdbx_seq_one_letter_code
_entity_poly.pdbx_strand_id
1 'polypeptide(L)'
;MIQRERIADNVYSFQSDVYAQVTAGAVIGPNWAVVIDTLALPEESLAIRDFIEQELNVPVRYVINTHSHADHAWGNIFFPGATVIAHELCRINLETRGKPSLEEVRRQNLSFRNVKIVLPQITYKEGTLTLRVGKKNLTLFPLPGHSADNTAVLVEEDRVLFAGDAAMPLPYIVDGDIDDMVTSLKRIAKMGLENVVQGHGDIVLRGEIDTFIKENLAYLSNIRKVVRKASRRKYPLDVLEESTVESCGKSRVLIGGLAGELHRRNLRALYRSLYGEFPEISDDDEYEDDYEDEEDEE
;
A
#
# COMPACT_ATOMS: atom_id res chain seq x y z
N MET A 1 -14.24 12.57 7.16
CA MET A 1 -15.34 11.84 6.46
C MET A 1 -14.68 10.87 5.49
N ILE A 2 -15.41 9.85 5.02
CA ILE A 2 -14.93 8.99 3.95
C ILE A 2 -15.69 9.32 2.67
N GLN A 3 -15.01 9.32 1.54
CA GLN A 3 -15.64 9.31 0.23
C GLN A 3 -16.09 7.88 -0.07
N ARG A 4 -17.27 7.73 -0.69
CA ARG A 4 -17.82 6.43 -1.06
C ARG A 4 -18.20 6.46 -2.53
N GLU A 5 -17.71 5.48 -3.28
CA GLU A 5 -18.01 5.32 -4.69
C GLU A 5 -18.51 3.91 -5.00
N ARG A 6 -19.55 3.80 -5.83
CA ARG A 6 -20.02 2.52 -6.37
C ARG A 6 -19.32 2.28 -7.71
N ILE A 7 -18.36 1.37 -7.73
CA ILE A 7 -17.49 1.11 -8.89
C ILE A 7 -18.01 0.01 -9.82
N ALA A 8 -18.90 -0.86 -9.30
CA ALA A 8 -19.63 -1.85 -10.10
C ALA A 8 -20.92 -2.24 -9.36
N ASP A 9 -21.71 -3.16 -9.92
CA ASP A 9 -22.91 -3.62 -9.24
C ASP A 9 -22.57 -4.31 -7.93
N ASN A 10 -23.05 -3.74 -6.81
CA ASN A 10 -22.75 -4.22 -5.45
C ASN A 10 -21.24 -4.27 -5.09
N VAL A 11 -20.43 -3.46 -5.73
CA VAL A 11 -19.00 -3.27 -5.42
C VAL A 11 -18.75 -1.79 -5.13
N TYR A 12 -18.17 -1.51 -3.96
CA TYR A 12 -17.94 -0.16 -3.46
C TYR A 12 -16.48 0.04 -3.10
N SER A 13 -15.99 1.26 -3.29
CA SER A 13 -14.73 1.76 -2.77
C SER A 13 -15.01 2.84 -1.74
N PHE A 14 -14.18 2.92 -0.73
CA PHE A 14 -14.15 3.95 0.30
C PHE A 14 -12.76 4.56 0.33
N GLN A 15 -12.66 5.88 0.46
CA GLN A 15 -11.38 6.58 0.57
C GLN A 15 -11.41 7.52 1.76
N SER A 16 -10.36 7.54 2.53
CA SER A 16 -10.15 8.48 3.64
C SER A 16 -9.85 9.88 3.10
N ASP A 17 -10.57 10.89 3.61
CA ASP A 17 -10.29 12.31 3.34
C ASP A 17 -9.17 12.86 4.23
N VAL A 18 -8.81 12.14 5.31
CA VAL A 18 -7.97 12.69 6.37
C VAL A 18 -6.67 11.92 6.60
N TYR A 19 -6.55 10.71 6.05
CA TYR A 19 -5.36 9.89 6.23
C TYR A 19 -4.84 9.35 4.89
N ALA A 20 -3.86 10.03 4.32
CA ALA A 20 -3.08 9.58 3.15
C ALA A 20 -3.91 9.05 1.97
N GLN A 21 -5.19 9.46 1.85
CA GLN A 21 -6.11 8.93 0.84
C GLN A 21 -6.20 7.39 0.82
N VAL A 22 -6.00 6.72 1.98
CA VAL A 22 -6.08 5.26 2.09
C VAL A 22 -7.46 4.76 1.70
N THR A 23 -7.52 3.60 1.07
CA THR A 23 -8.74 3.03 0.53
C THR A 23 -9.15 1.73 1.22
N ALA A 24 -10.42 1.43 1.14
CA ALA A 24 -11.03 0.16 1.50
C ALA A 24 -12.09 -0.20 0.46
N GLY A 25 -12.60 -1.42 0.50
CA GLY A 25 -13.63 -1.88 -0.40
C GLY A 25 -14.75 -2.66 0.26
N ALA A 26 -15.88 -2.81 -0.44
CA ALA A 26 -16.90 -3.77 -0.04
C ALA A 26 -17.54 -4.45 -1.25
N VAL A 27 -17.85 -5.73 -1.09
CA VAL A 27 -18.64 -6.50 -2.05
C VAL A 27 -19.87 -7.03 -1.33
N ILE A 28 -21.05 -6.64 -1.83
CA ILE A 28 -22.33 -6.90 -1.18
C ILE A 28 -23.03 -8.07 -1.86
N GLY A 29 -23.22 -9.13 -1.11
CA GLY A 29 -24.05 -10.28 -1.51
C GLY A 29 -25.50 -10.14 -1.03
N PRO A 30 -26.38 -11.09 -1.42
CA PRO A 30 -27.79 -11.04 -1.02
C PRO A 30 -28.02 -11.31 0.48
N ASN A 31 -27.09 -11.99 1.15
CA ASN A 31 -27.27 -12.42 2.54
C ASN A 31 -26.14 -11.94 3.47
N TRP A 32 -25.01 -11.52 2.92
CA TRP A 32 -23.83 -11.09 3.66
C TRP A 32 -22.86 -10.36 2.74
N ALA A 33 -22.03 -9.54 3.34
CA ALA A 33 -21.01 -8.72 2.66
C ALA A 33 -19.58 -9.11 3.06
N VAL A 34 -18.66 -8.73 2.20
CA VAL A 34 -17.21 -8.75 2.46
C VAL A 34 -16.70 -7.32 2.47
N VAL A 35 -15.88 -6.99 3.43
CA VAL A 35 -15.09 -5.76 3.48
C VAL A 35 -13.64 -6.09 3.10
N ILE A 36 -13.01 -5.26 2.29
CA ILE A 36 -11.61 -5.38 1.87
C ILE A 36 -10.88 -4.17 2.46
N ASP A 37 -10.00 -4.42 3.42
CA ASP A 37 -9.36 -3.46 4.30
C ASP A 37 -10.36 -2.63 5.14
N THR A 38 -9.87 -2.01 6.19
CA THR A 38 -10.75 -1.45 7.21
C THR A 38 -10.44 -0.01 7.61
N LEU A 39 -9.49 0.62 6.92
CA LEU A 39 -8.95 1.94 7.23
C LEU A 39 -8.28 2.03 8.62
N ALA A 40 -7.62 3.17 8.90
CA ALA A 40 -6.90 3.35 10.15
C ALA A 40 -7.79 3.90 11.27
N LEU A 41 -8.68 4.83 10.93
CA LEU A 41 -9.42 5.60 11.92
C LEU A 41 -10.71 4.89 12.32
N PRO A 42 -10.99 4.77 13.63
CA PRO A 42 -12.19 4.09 14.15
C PRO A 42 -13.49 4.59 13.54
N GLU A 43 -13.66 5.91 13.42
CA GLU A 43 -14.84 6.55 12.85
C GLU A 43 -15.07 6.20 11.38
N GLU A 44 -13.99 5.99 10.61
CA GLU A 44 -14.08 5.61 9.20
C GLU A 44 -14.47 4.14 9.05
N SER A 45 -13.86 3.26 9.85
CA SER A 45 -14.25 1.83 9.89
C SER A 45 -15.72 1.66 10.30
N LEU A 46 -16.17 2.42 11.30
CA LEU A 46 -17.57 2.43 11.74
C LEU A 46 -18.51 2.94 10.64
N ALA A 47 -18.12 3.99 9.91
CA ALA A 47 -18.92 4.50 8.80
C ALA A 47 -19.09 3.49 7.66
N ILE A 48 -18.04 2.72 7.34
CA ILE A 48 -18.12 1.61 6.37
C ILE A 48 -19.10 0.55 6.87
N ARG A 49 -18.98 0.13 8.13
CA ARG A 49 -19.89 -0.87 8.71
C ARG A 49 -21.34 -0.39 8.71
N ASP A 50 -21.57 0.83 9.17
CA ASP A 50 -22.92 1.39 9.28
C ASP A 50 -23.59 1.51 7.90
N PHE A 51 -22.85 1.90 6.88
CA PHE A 51 -23.32 1.87 5.50
C PHE A 51 -23.79 0.46 5.08
N ILE A 52 -22.99 -0.57 5.35
CA ILE A 52 -23.29 -1.93 4.92
C ILE A 52 -24.43 -2.53 5.75
N GLU A 53 -24.35 -2.40 7.08
CA GLU A 53 -25.25 -3.11 8.00
C GLU A 53 -26.55 -2.34 8.26
N GLN A 54 -26.52 -0.99 8.26
CA GLN A 54 -27.69 -0.18 8.56
C GLN A 54 -28.39 0.35 7.29
N GLU A 55 -27.64 0.88 6.30
CA GLU A 55 -28.24 1.42 5.08
C GLU A 55 -28.61 0.30 4.09
N LEU A 56 -27.71 -0.67 3.87
CA LEU A 56 -27.95 -1.79 2.94
C LEU A 56 -28.61 -2.99 3.62
N ASN A 57 -28.67 -3.02 4.94
CA ASN A 57 -29.26 -4.09 5.77
C ASN A 57 -28.66 -5.47 5.47
N VAL A 58 -27.33 -5.55 5.29
CA VAL A 58 -26.59 -6.79 5.00
C VAL A 58 -25.47 -6.95 6.03
N PRO A 59 -25.37 -8.07 6.78
CA PRO A 59 -24.31 -8.25 7.77
C PRO A 59 -22.94 -8.44 7.10
N VAL A 60 -21.89 -7.86 7.68
CA VAL A 60 -20.52 -8.12 7.28
C VAL A 60 -20.09 -9.47 7.85
N ARG A 61 -19.79 -10.43 6.98
CA ARG A 61 -19.37 -11.78 7.38
C ARG A 61 -17.86 -12.00 7.32
N TYR A 62 -17.20 -11.36 6.38
CA TYR A 62 -15.74 -11.47 6.21
C TYR A 62 -15.11 -10.10 6.06
N VAL A 63 -13.91 -9.98 6.61
CA VAL A 63 -12.97 -8.91 6.34
C VAL A 63 -11.77 -9.54 5.65
N ILE A 64 -11.31 -8.98 4.54
CA ILE A 64 -10.07 -9.38 3.88
C ILE A 64 -9.07 -8.26 4.09
N ASN A 65 -7.92 -8.54 4.73
CA ASN A 65 -6.83 -7.59 4.75
C ASN A 65 -5.89 -7.84 3.57
N THR A 66 -5.61 -6.77 2.83
CA THR A 66 -4.61 -6.82 1.76
C THR A 66 -3.22 -7.03 2.34
N HIS A 67 -2.88 -6.35 3.44
CA HIS A 67 -1.62 -6.52 4.15
C HIS A 67 -1.74 -6.02 5.61
N SER A 68 -0.63 -6.05 6.35
CA SER A 68 -0.60 -5.86 7.79
C SER A 68 -0.43 -4.41 8.27
N HIS A 69 -0.32 -3.43 7.37
CA HIS A 69 -0.16 -2.04 7.80
C HIS A 69 -1.40 -1.51 8.53
N ALA A 70 -1.15 -0.52 9.38
CA ALA A 70 -2.14 0.00 10.33
C ALA A 70 -3.41 0.49 9.65
N ASP A 71 -3.26 1.20 8.57
CA ASP A 71 -4.32 1.83 7.79
C ASP A 71 -5.13 0.85 6.91
N HIS A 72 -4.73 -0.43 6.88
CA HIS A 72 -5.48 -1.49 6.20
C HIS A 72 -6.10 -2.50 7.18
N ALA A 73 -5.52 -2.69 8.38
CA ALA A 73 -5.90 -3.80 9.25
C ALA A 73 -6.37 -3.40 10.66
N TRP A 74 -6.07 -2.20 11.16
CA TRP A 74 -6.40 -1.85 12.54
C TRP A 74 -7.89 -1.64 12.79
N GLY A 75 -8.66 -1.33 11.74
CA GLY A 75 -10.11 -1.21 11.81
C GLY A 75 -10.86 -2.54 11.93
N ASN A 76 -10.20 -3.71 11.83
CA ASN A 76 -10.84 -5.03 11.93
C ASN A 76 -11.72 -5.19 13.18
N ILE A 77 -11.33 -4.60 14.31
CA ILE A 77 -12.08 -4.66 15.58
C ILE A 77 -13.49 -4.08 15.47
N PHE A 78 -13.73 -3.19 14.53
CA PHE A 78 -15.02 -2.53 14.34
C PHE A 78 -16.01 -3.35 13.49
N PHE A 79 -15.63 -4.55 13.06
CA PHE A 79 -16.48 -5.54 12.38
C PHE A 79 -16.68 -6.79 13.25
N PRO A 80 -17.37 -6.65 14.40
CA PRO A 80 -17.54 -7.75 15.34
C PRO A 80 -18.33 -8.90 14.70
N GLY A 81 -17.83 -10.13 14.86
CA GLY A 81 -18.43 -11.33 14.28
C GLY A 81 -17.97 -11.64 12.85
N ALA A 82 -17.28 -10.73 12.17
CA ALA A 82 -16.66 -11.04 10.89
C ALA A 82 -15.41 -11.90 11.06
N THR A 83 -15.20 -12.84 10.14
CA THR A 83 -13.97 -13.63 10.06
C THR A 83 -12.96 -12.91 9.20
N VAL A 84 -11.77 -12.66 9.73
CA VAL A 84 -10.67 -11.98 9.00
C VAL A 84 -9.88 -13.00 8.19
N ILE A 85 -9.68 -12.71 6.91
CA ILE A 85 -8.92 -13.50 5.94
C ILE A 85 -7.71 -12.67 5.48
N ALA A 86 -6.52 -13.25 5.44
CA ALA A 86 -5.32 -12.57 4.94
C ALA A 86 -4.21 -13.56 4.53
N HIS A 87 -3.12 -13.05 4.02
CA HIS A 87 -1.89 -13.82 3.86
C HIS A 87 -1.33 -14.25 5.23
N GLU A 88 -0.67 -15.41 5.30
CA GLU A 88 -0.06 -15.92 6.55
C GLU A 88 0.91 -14.89 7.18
N LEU A 89 1.73 -14.25 6.36
CA LEU A 89 2.66 -13.21 6.82
C LEU A 89 1.94 -11.99 7.40
N CYS A 90 0.74 -11.64 6.91
CA CYS A 90 -0.07 -10.56 7.47
C CYS A 90 -0.42 -10.86 8.94
N ARG A 91 -0.85 -12.09 9.24
CA ARG A 91 -1.10 -12.51 10.61
C ARG A 91 0.15 -12.41 11.49
N ILE A 92 1.29 -12.90 10.99
CA ILE A 92 2.58 -12.85 11.71
C ILE A 92 2.99 -11.41 11.97
N ASN A 93 2.94 -10.54 10.96
CA ASN A 93 3.32 -9.14 11.07
C ASN A 93 2.39 -8.36 12.03
N LEU A 94 1.08 -8.59 11.98
CA LEU A 94 0.14 -7.99 12.94
C LEU A 94 0.45 -8.41 14.39
N GLU A 95 0.86 -9.66 14.60
CA GLU A 95 1.21 -10.15 15.93
C GLU A 95 2.53 -9.58 16.43
N THR A 96 3.56 -9.58 15.59
CA THR A 96 4.95 -9.26 15.98
C THR A 96 5.27 -7.78 15.91
N ARG A 97 4.71 -7.05 14.95
CA ARG A 97 4.95 -5.61 14.71
C ARG A 97 3.71 -4.77 15.00
N GLY A 98 2.54 -5.20 14.55
CA GLY A 98 1.29 -4.43 14.70
C GLY A 98 0.90 -4.19 16.14
N LYS A 99 0.98 -5.19 17.02
CA LYS A 99 0.69 -5.02 18.46
C LYS A 99 1.61 -4.01 19.14
N PRO A 100 2.94 -4.09 19.04
CA PRO A 100 3.84 -3.10 19.62
C PRO A 100 3.62 -1.69 19.05
N SER A 101 3.43 -1.57 17.74
CA SER A 101 3.17 -0.30 17.08
C SER A 101 1.88 0.36 17.56
N LEU A 102 0.80 -0.42 17.73
CA LEU A 102 -0.45 0.09 18.28
C LEU A 102 -0.30 0.59 19.72
N GLU A 103 0.45 -0.12 20.57
CA GLU A 103 0.69 0.33 21.93
C GLU A 103 1.44 1.66 21.98
N GLU A 104 2.38 1.90 21.06
CA GLU A 104 3.07 3.19 20.97
C GLU A 104 2.13 4.29 20.48
N VAL A 105 1.35 4.04 19.43
CA VAL A 105 0.38 5.02 18.90
C VAL A 105 -0.68 5.39 19.94
N ARG A 106 -1.16 4.45 20.74
CA ARG A 106 -2.13 4.71 21.81
C ARG A 106 -1.63 5.67 22.90
N ARG A 107 -0.32 5.68 23.17
CA ARG A 107 0.29 6.63 24.13
C ARG A 107 0.24 8.06 23.61
N GLN A 108 0.27 8.22 22.29
CA GLN A 108 0.36 9.53 21.63
C GLN A 108 -1.00 10.03 21.13
N ASN A 109 -1.95 9.11 20.82
CA ASN A 109 -3.25 9.45 20.22
C ASN A 109 -4.39 8.65 20.85
N LEU A 110 -5.25 9.37 21.59
CA LEU A 110 -6.42 8.79 22.28
C LEU A 110 -7.49 8.22 21.35
N SER A 111 -7.51 8.61 20.07
CA SER A 111 -8.45 8.05 19.09
C SER A 111 -8.29 6.53 18.94
N PHE A 112 -7.09 6.01 19.17
CA PHE A 112 -6.79 4.58 19.07
C PHE A 112 -6.99 3.79 20.36
N ARG A 113 -7.48 4.42 21.45
CA ARG A 113 -7.66 3.75 22.76
C ARG A 113 -8.50 2.48 22.70
N ASN A 114 -9.50 2.42 21.83
CA ASN A 114 -10.42 1.31 21.66
C ASN A 114 -10.01 0.34 20.54
N VAL A 115 -8.98 0.66 19.77
CA VAL A 115 -8.46 -0.21 18.72
C VAL A 115 -7.78 -1.40 19.36
N LYS A 116 -7.99 -2.60 18.82
CA LYS A 116 -7.30 -3.84 19.21
C LYS A 116 -6.94 -4.60 17.95
N ILE A 117 -5.74 -5.15 17.91
CA ILE A 117 -5.35 -6.00 16.79
C ILE A 117 -6.20 -7.28 16.80
N VAL A 118 -6.97 -7.47 15.75
CA VAL A 118 -7.69 -8.71 15.46
C VAL A 118 -6.90 -9.47 14.41
N LEU A 119 -6.35 -10.62 14.82
CA LEU A 119 -5.53 -11.44 13.93
C LEU A 119 -6.41 -12.21 12.94
N PRO A 120 -5.99 -12.36 11.67
CA PRO A 120 -6.68 -13.21 10.69
C PRO A 120 -6.91 -14.62 11.20
N GLN A 121 -8.14 -15.13 11.09
CA GLN A 121 -8.52 -16.48 11.47
C GLN A 121 -8.36 -17.48 10.32
N ILE A 122 -8.52 -17.01 9.08
CA ILE A 122 -8.26 -17.79 7.87
C ILE A 122 -7.04 -17.18 7.20
N THR A 123 -6.02 -18.01 6.99
CA THR A 123 -4.80 -17.59 6.31
C THR A 123 -4.48 -18.51 5.15
N TYR A 124 -3.82 -17.96 4.13
CA TYR A 124 -3.22 -18.70 3.02
C TYR A 124 -1.80 -18.21 2.77
N LYS A 125 -0.97 -19.02 2.15
CA LYS A 125 0.45 -18.69 1.92
C LYS A 125 0.77 -18.53 0.43
N GLU A 126 0.29 -19.47 -0.37
CA GLU A 126 0.57 -19.57 -1.80
C GLU A 126 -0.70 -19.89 -2.58
N GLY A 127 -0.66 -19.69 -3.89
CA GLY A 127 -1.80 -19.98 -4.76
C GLY A 127 -2.90 -18.93 -4.68
N THR A 128 -4.13 -19.37 -4.79
CA THR A 128 -5.32 -18.51 -4.79
C THR A 128 -6.36 -19.04 -3.82
N LEU A 129 -7.07 -18.11 -3.17
CA LEU A 129 -8.26 -18.42 -2.37
C LEU A 129 -9.46 -17.73 -3.03
N THR A 130 -10.50 -18.48 -3.36
CA THR A 130 -11.73 -17.90 -3.93
C THR A 130 -12.87 -17.93 -2.92
N LEU A 131 -13.50 -16.76 -2.73
CA LEU A 131 -14.68 -16.58 -1.90
C LEU A 131 -15.85 -16.18 -2.78
N ARG A 132 -16.97 -16.92 -2.73
CA ARG A 132 -18.15 -16.62 -3.53
C ARG A 132 -19.15 -15.78 -2.74
N VAL A 133 -19.42 -14.56 -3.21
CA VAL A 133 -20.35 -13.59 -2.60
C VAL A 133 -21.53 -13.38 -3.53
N GLY A 134 -22.63 -14.10 -3.26
CA GLY A 134 -23.79 -14.11 -4.16
C GLY A 134 -23.43 -14.65 -5.54
N LYS A 135 -23.46 -13.76 -6.56
CA LYS A 135 -23.11 -14.11 -7.95
C LYS A 135 -21.66 -13.77 -8.31
N LYS A 136 -20.87 -13.21 -7.38
CA LYS A 136 -19.50 -12.77 -7.62
C LYS A 136 -18.48 -13.71 -6.99
N ASN A 137 -17.36 -13.92 -7.68
CA ASN A 137 -16.20 -14.63 -7.19
C ASN A 137 -15.12 -13.60 -6.86
N LEU A 138 -14.67 -13.62 -5.61
CA LEU A 138 -13.54 -12.84 -5.12
C LEU A 138 -12.33 -13.75 -5.06
N THR A 139 -11.38 -13.55 -5.97
CA THR A 139 -10.14 -14.32 -6.01
C THR A 139 -9.00 -13.55 -5.37
N LEU A 140 -8.52 -14.06 -4.24
CA LEU A 140 -7.39 -13.55 -3.49
C LEU A 140 -6.12 -14.21 -3.97
N PHE A 141 -5.07 -13.45 -4.16
CA PHE A 141 -3.75 -13.97 -4.54
C PHE A 141 -2.63 -13.04 -4.06
N PRO A 142 -1.42 -13.59 -3.81
CA PRO A 142 -0.26 -12.77 -3.45
C PRO A 142 0.11 -11.82 -4.59
N LEU A 143 0.36 -10.56 -4.22
CA LEU A 143 0.85 -9.50 -5.10
C LEU A 143 1.90 -8.67 -4.36
N PRO A 144 3.08 -9.26 -4.06
CA PRO A 144 4.11 -8.62 -3.24
C PRO A 144 4.77 -7.45 -3.95
N GLY A 145 5.57 -6.70 -3.20
CA GLY A 145 6.36 -5.56 -3.70
C GLY A 145 6.38 -4.40 -2.74
N HIS A 146 5.23 -3.94 -2.27
CA HIS A 146 5.10 -3.01 -1.16
C HIS A 146 5.46 -3.68 0.17
N SER A 147 4.94 -4.86 0.37
CA SER A 147 5.25 -5.79 1.47
C SER A 147 5.13 -7.23 0.98
N ALA A 148 5.77 -8.16 1.68
CA ALA A 148 5.74 -9.58 1.31
C ALA A 148 4.37 -10.24 1.54
N ASP A 149 3.53 -9.66 2.39
CA ASP A 149 2.21 -10.15 2.73
C ASP A 149 1.08 -9.55 1.88
N ASN A 150 1.40 -8.66 0.92
CA ASN A 150 0.39 -7.99 0.14
C ASN A 150 -0.42 -8.97 -0.72
N THR A 151 -1.72 -8.94 -0.52
CA THR A 151 -2.76 -9.72 -1.19
C THR A 151 -3.59 -8.80 -2.07
N ALA A 152 -3.82 -9.17 -3.31
CA ALA A 152 -4.82 -8.53 -4.15
C ALA A 152 -6.13 -9.33 -4.14
N VAL A 153 -7.25 -8.64 -4.31
CA VAL A 153 -8.60 -9.22 -4.40
C VAL A 153 -9.22 -8.83 -5.73
N LEU A 154 -9.40 -9.81 -6.61
CA LEU A 154 -10.07 -9.63 -7.90
C LEU A 154 -11.54 -9.99 -7.77
N VAL A 155 -12.43 -9.05 -8.08
CA VAL A 155 -13.85 -9.33 -8.35
C VAL A 155 -13.96 -9.75 -9.81
N GLU A 156 -14.08 -11.04 -10.07
CA GLU A 156 -13.87 -11.64 -11.40
C GLU A 156 -14.89 -11.14 -12.43
N GLU A 157 -16.16 -11.08 -12.07
CA GLU A 157 -17.25 -10.72 -12.99
C GLU A 157 -17.19 -9.26 -13.42
N ASP A 158 -16.71 -8.37 -12.55
CA ASP A 158 -16.63 -6.94 -12.82
C ASP A 158 -15.23 -6.51 -13.27
N ARG A 159 -14.25 -7.41 -13.24
CA ARG A 159 -12.84 -7.10 -13.55
C ARG A 159 -12.30 -5.94 -12.70
N VAL A 160 -12.73 -5.86 -11.43
CA VAL A 160 -12.27 -4.88 -10.45
C VAL A 160 -11.22 -5.51 -9.56
N LEU A 161 -10.04 -4.89 -9.48
CA LEU A 161 -8.95 -5.32 -8.63
C LEU A 161 -8.78 -4.37 -7.45
N PHE A 162 -8.91 -4.87 -6.23
CA PHE A 162 -8.40 -4.22 -5.04
C PHE A 162 -6.95 -4.68 -4.85
N ALA A 163 -6.01 -3.80 -5.10
CA ALA A 163 -4.60 -4.17 -5.21
C ALA A 163 -3.83 -4.05 -3.88
N GLY A 164 -4.43 -3.42 -2.86
CA GLY A 164 -3.67 -2.92 -1.73
C GLY A 164 -2.56 -2.01 -2.21
N ASP A 165 -1.47 -1.95 -1.49
CA ASP A 165 -0.35 -1.05 -1.78
C ASP A 165 0.59 -1.56 -2.88
N ALA A 166 0.29 -2.72 -3.51
CA ALA A 166 0.95 -3.12 -4.74
C ALA A 166 0.62 -2.16 -5.92
N ALA A 167 -0.46 -1.37 -5.80
CA ALA A 167 -0.77 -0.25 -6.68
C ALA A 167 -1.00 1.01 -5.84
N MET A 168 -0.20 2.04 -6.06
CA MET A 168 -0.26 3.35 -5.42
C MET A 168 0.10 4.43 -6.45
N PRO A 169 -0.33 5.70 -6.26
CA PRO A 169 0.09 6.82 -7.12
C PRO A 169 1.61 7.00 -7.15
N LEU A 170 2.27 6.72 -6.02
CA LEU A 170 3.71 6.60 -5.87
C LEU A 170 4.02 5.22 -5.27
N PRO A 171 4.70 4.29 -5.98
CA PRO A 171 5.11 3.02 -5.41
C PRO A 171 5.92 3.21 -4.11
N TYR A 172 5.56 2.49 -3.04
CA TYR A 172 6.24 2.57 -1.75
C TYR A 172 6.80 1.20 -1.37
N ILE A 173 8.14 1.11 -1.20
CA ILE A 173 8.89 -0.15 -1.12
C ILE A 173 9.68 -0.32 0.18
N VAL A 174 9.39 0.49 1.22
CA VAL A 174 10.20 0.51 2.46
C VAL A 174 10.17 -0.83 3.21
N ASP A 175 9.03 -1.52 3.22
CA ASP A 175 8.86 -2.83 3.84
C ASP A 175 8.83 -3.98 2.82
N GLY A 176 9.22 -3.69 1.57
CA GLY A 176 9.08 -4.62 0.46
C GLY A 176 10.33 -4.80 -0.39
N ASP A 177 10.10 -5.18 -1.63
CA ASP A 177 11.14 -5.41 -2.63
C ASP A 177 10.77 -4.77 -3.97
N ILE A 178 11.75 -4.06 -4.57
CA ILE A 178 11.53 -3.32 -5.80
C ILE A 178 11.35 -4.24 -7.03
N ASP A 179 11.96 -5.42 -7.07
CA ASP A 179 11.81 -6.37 -8.18
C ASP A 179 10.48 -7.08 -8.12
N ASP A 180 10.02 -7.42 -6.92
CA ASP A 180 8.66 -7.90 -6.67
C ASP A 180 7.62 -6.85 -7.07
N MET A 181 7.83 -5.57 -6.72
CA MET A 181 6.94 -4.48 -7.12
C MET A 181 6.85 -4.33 -8.64
N VAL A 182 7.99 -4.38 -9.34
CA VAL A 182 8.02 -4.36 -10.81
C VAL A 182 7.27 -5.56 -11.40
N THR A 183 7.43 -6.74 -10.82
CA THR A 183 6.75 -7.97 -11.25
C THR A 183 5.24 -7.87 -11.04
N SER A 184 4.81 -7.38 -9.89
CA SER A 184 3.39 -7.19 -9.54
C SER A 184 2.72 -6.16 -10.45
N LEU A 185 3.34 -5.01 -10.70
CA LEU A 185 2.83 -4.00 -11.63
C LEU A 185 2.68 -4.56 -13.07
N LYS A 186 3.67 -5.32 -13.56
CA LYS A 186 3.60 -5.99 -14.85
C LYS A 186 2.51 -7.07 -14.91
N ARG A 187 2.21 -7.72 -13.79
CA ARG A 187 1.10 -8.67 -13.69
C ARG A 187 -0.23 -7.96 -13.80
N ILE A 188 -0.43 -6.86 -13.06
CA ILE A 188 -1.65 -6.02 -13.13
C ILE A 188 -1.93 -5.58 -14.59
N ALA A 189 -0.92 -5.09 -15.31
CA ALA A 189 -1.04 -4.67 -16.71
C ALA A 189 -1.61 -5.74 -17.64
N LYS A 190 -1.40 -7.02 -17.34
CA LYS A 190 -1.83 -8.16 -18.18
C LYS A 190 -3.20 -8.73 -17.81
N MET A 191 -3.81 -8.23 -16.73
CA MET A 191 -5.05 -8.81 -16.21
C MET A 191 -6.30 -8.38 -16.98
N GLY A 192 -6.24 -7.35 -17.84
CA GLY A 192 -7.42 -6.85 -18.60
C GLY A 192 -8.52 -6.34 -17.67
N LEU A 193 -8.18 -5.47 -16.73
CA LEU A 193 -9.07 -4.94 -15.71
C LEU A 193 -9.94 -3.80 -16.24
N GLU A 194 -11.10 -3.61 -15.62
CA GLU A 194 -11.95 -2.42 -15.80
C GLU A 194 -11.55 -1.32 -14.83
N ASN A 195 -11.26 -1.67 -13.57
CA ASN A 195 -10.85 -0.72 -12.54
C ASN A 195 -9.78 -1.34 -11.63
N VAL A 196 -8.85 -0.50 -11.15
CA VAL A 196 -7.93 -0.83 -10.06
C VAL A 196 -8.18 0.12 -8.90
N VAL A 197 -8.61 -0.42 -7.78
CA VAL A 197 -8.64 0.29 -6.50
C VAL A 197 -7.25 0.16 -5.91
N GLN A 198 -6.55 1.29 -5.86
CA GLN A 198 -5.22 1.41 -5.26
C GLN A 198 -5.33 1.32 -3.74
N GLY A 199 -4.24 1.00 -3.03
CA GLY A 199 -4.23 1.11 -1.57
C GLY A 199 -4.39 2.54 -1.07
N HIS A 200 -3.89 3.49 -1.83
CA HIS A 200 -4.04 4.94 -1.60
C HIS A 200 -4.35 5.66 -2.91
N GLY A 201 -5.12 6.75 -2.83
CA GLY A 201 -5.46 7.58 -3.99
C GLY A 201 -6.70 7.12 -4.75
N ASP A 202 -6.92 7.72 -5.91
CA ASP A 202 -8.14 7.55 -6.69
C ASP A 202 -8.19 6.19 -7.42
N ILE A 203 -9.37 5.77 -7.84
CA ILE A 203 -9.55 4.57 -8.65
C ILE A 203 -8.93 4.79 -10.03
N VAL A 204 -8.08 3.85 -10.47
CA VAL A 204 -7.51 3.86 -11.82
C VAL A 204 -8.48 3.17 -12.76
N LEU A 205 -9.01 3.92 -13.71
CA LEU A 205 -9.98 3.44 -14.70
C LEU A 205 -9.28 2.68 -15.84
N ARG A 206 -10.01 1.80 -16.53
CA ARG A 206 -9.49 0.99 -17.65
C ARG A 206 -8.60 1.74 -18.63
N GLY A 207 -9.01 2.95 -19.05
CA GLY A 207 -8.25 3.75 -20.02
C GLY A 207 -6.95 4.34 -19.47
N GLU A 208 -6.75 4.30 -18.16
CA GLU A 208 -5.62 4.92 -17.45
C GLU A 208 -4.60 3.88 -16.98
N ILE A 209 -4.99 2.58 -16.89
CA ILE A 209 -4.18 1.51 -16.29
C ILE A 209 -2.80 1.41 -16.95
N ASP A 210 -2.73 1.43 -18.28
CA ASP A 210 -1.45 1.30 -18.99
C ASP A 210 -0.51 2.48 -18.69
N THR A 211 -1.06 3.70 -18.65
CA THR A 211 -0.29 4.91 -18.31
C THR A 211 0.18 4.87 -16.86
N PHE A 212 -0.72 4.54 -15.93
CA PHE A 212 -0.42 4.38 -14.52
C PHE A 212 0.70 3.37 -14.28
N ILE A 213 0.63 2.19 -14.90
CA ILE A 213 1.67 1.15 -14.77
C ILE A 213 3.00 1.64 -15.36
N LYS A 214 2.97 2.26 -16.54
CA LYS A 214 4.18 2.78 -17.21
C LYS A 214 4.88 3.83 -16.36
N GLU A 215 4.14 4.76 -15.79
CA GLU A 215 4.69 5.83 -14.94
C GLU A 215 5.29 5.27 -13.65
N ASN A 216 4.63 4.28 -13.02
CA ASN A 216 5.13 3.64 -11.82
C ASN A 216 6.41 2.83 -12.08
N LEU A 217 6.46 2.10 -13.20
CA LEU A 217 7.68 1.38 -13.63
C LEU A 217 8.82 2.35 -13.95
N ALA A 218 8.53 3.50 -14.57
CA ALA A 218 9.52 4.54 -14.86
C ALA A 218 10.07 5.13 -13.56
N TYR A 219 9.21 5.45 -12.58
CA TYR A 219 9.63 5.93 -11.26
C TYR A 219 10.57 4.94 -10.57
N LEU A 220 10.20 3.64 -10.50
CA LEU A 220 11.03 2.60 -9.90
C LEU A 220 12.41 2.49 -10.60
N SER A 221 12.43 2.61 -11.93
CA SER A 221 13.68 2.64 -12.71
C SER A 221 14.53 3.86 -12.36
N ASN A 222 13.90 5.04 -12.19
CA ASN A 222 14.61 6.29 -11.93
C ASN A 222 15.21 6.31 -10.51
N ILE A 223 14.47 5.86 -9.47
CA ILE A 223 15.03 5.78 -8.12
C ILE A 223 16.20 4.78 -8.05
N ARG A 224 16.19 3.68 -8.82
CA ARG A 224 17.37 2.78 -8.94
C ARG A 224 18.59 3.51 -9.51
N LYS A 225 18.39 4.37 -10.53
CA LYS A 225 19.51 5.15 -11.09
C LYS A 225 20.09 6.14 -10.08
N VAL A 226 19.22 6.82 -9.33
CA VAL A 226 19.62 7.75 -8.25
C VAL A 226 20.43 7.01 -7.19
N VAL A 227 19.93 5.92 -6.67
CA VAL A 227 20.60 5.11 -5.64
C VAL A 227 21.94 4.54 -6.16
N ARG A 228 21.98 4.09 -7.42
CA ARG A 228 23.22 3.65 -8.06
C ARG A 228 24.25 4.78 -8.23
N LYS A 229 23.80 6.01 -8.54
CA LYS A 229 24.68 7.19 -8.57
C LYS A 229 25.21 7.50 -7.18
N ALA A 230 24.34 7.48 -6.17
CA ALA A 230 24.70 7.75 -4.78
C ALA A 230 25.75 6.76 -4.25
N SER A 231 25.63 5.45 -4.57
CA SER A 231 26.59 4.43 -4.09
C SER A 231 28.03 4.61 -4.59
N ARG A 232 28.26 5.47 -5.57
CA ARG A 232 29.59 5.78 -6.11
C ARG A 232 30.20 7.07 -5.53
N ARG A 233 29.48 7.75 -4.64
CA ARG A 233 29.91 9.01 -4.02
C ARG A 233 30.40 8.77 -2.60
N LYS A 234 31.30 9.63 -2.13
CA LYS A 234 31.81 9.62 -0.76
C LYS A 234 30.66 9.87 0.23
N TYR A 235 29.76 10.79 -0.11
CA TYR A 235 28.57 11.15 0.68
C TYR A 235 27.27 10.75 -0.04
N PRO A 236 26.85 9.47 0.05
CA PRO A 236 25.67 8.99 -0.67
C PRO A 236 24.37 9.70 -0.27
N LEU A 237 24.24 10.10 1.00
CA LEU A 237 23.05 10.78 1.53
C LEU A 237 22.76 12.08 0.81
N ASP A 238 23.77 12.89 0.49
CA ASP A 238 23.60 14.18 -0.18
C ASP A 238 22.95 13.99 -1.55
N VAL A 239 23.42 13.02 -2.31
CA VAL A 239 22.81 12.67 -3.62
C VAL A 239 21.36 12.22 -3.49
N LEU A 240 21.02 11.49 -2.41
CA LEU A 240 19.65 11.04 -2.19
C LEU A 240 18.76 12.20 -1.75
N GLU A 241 19.26 13.14 -0.95
CA GLU A 241 18.53 14.31 -0.47
C GLU A 241 18.29 15.36 -1.55
N GLU A 242 19.21 15.52 -2.48
CA GLU A 242 19.07 16.38 -3.66
C GLU A 242 18.04 15.85 -4.65
N SER A 243 17.77 14.53 -4.64
CA SER A 243 16.78 13.93 -5.55
C SER A 243 15.36 14.27 -5.13
N THR A 244 14.63 14.92 -6.01
CA THR A 244 13.21 15.23 -5.80
C THR A 244 12.31 14.17 -6.44
N VAL A 245 11.09 14.06 -5.96
CA VAL A 245 10.10 13.15 -6.54
C VAL A 245 9.79 13.51 -8.00
N GLU A 246 9.85 14.80 -8.34
CA GLU A 246 9.66 15.32 -9.69
C GLU A 246 10.80 14.89 -10.63
N SER A 247 12.04 14.91 -10.15
CA SER A 247 13.21 14.43 -10.93
C SER A 247 13.09 12.94 -11.28
N CYS A 248 12.31 12.20 -10.51
CA CYS A 248 12.00 10.80 -10.76
C CYS A 248 10.68 10.56 -11.52
N GLY A 249 10.00 11.63 -11.96
CA GLY A 249 8.82 11.56 -12.84
C GLY A 249 7.48 11.45 -12.11
N LYS A 250 7.41 11.82 -10.83
CA LYS A 250 6.17 11.87 -10.05
C LYS A 250 5.95 13.27 -9.46
N SER A 251 4.71 13.58 -9.10
CA SER A 251 4.36 14.88 -8.52
C SER A 251 4.34 14.83 -6.99
N ARG A 252 4.83 15.87 -6.33
CA ARG A 252 4.81 16.00 -4.86
C ARG A 252 3.41 16.12 -4.27
N VAL A 253 2.40 16.47 -5.06
CA VAL A 253 1.01 16.60 -4.57
C VAL A 253 0.29 15.27 -4.39
N LEU A 254 0.83 14.18 -4.94
CA LEU A 254 0.25 12.84 -4.80
C LEU A 254 0.13 12.44 -3.33
N ILE A 255 -0.89 11.63 -3.02
CA ILE A 255 -1.16 11.10 -1.68
C ILE A 255 -1.30 12.25 -0.66
N GLY A 256 -2.09 13.29 -1.02
CA GLY A 256 -2.30 14.43 -0.12
C GLY A 256 -1.03 15.24 0.18
N GLY A 257 -0.02 15.21 -0.70
CA GLY A 257 1.25 15.94 -0.52
C GLY A 257 2.36 15.11 0.16
N LEU A 258 2.12 13.84 0.47
CA LEU A 258 3.10 12.97 1.14
C LEU A 258 4.17 12.40 0.20
N ALA A 259 3.99 12.51 -1.12
CA ALA A 259 4.85 11.84 -2.10
C ALA A 259 6.34 12.21 -1.97
N GLY A 260 6.68 13.45 -1.61
CA GLY A 260 8.07 13.85 -1.39
C GLY A 260 8.73 13.15 -0.19
N GLU A 261 7.99 12.93 0.89
CA GLU A 261 8.49 12.20 2.06
C GLU A 261 8.62 10.71 1.76
N LEU A 262 7.62 10.11 1.13
CA LEU A 262 7.66 8.69 0.73
C LEU A 262 8.80 8.43 -0.25
N HIS A 263 9.07 9.37 -1.17
CA HIS A 263 10.21 9.30 -2.09
C HIS A 263 11.55 9.24 -1.35
N ARG A 264 11.79 10.13 -0.39
CA ARG A 264 13.03 10.10 0.43
C ARG A 264 13.18 8.78 1.19
N ARG A 265 12.10 8.27 1.76
CA ARG A 265 12.09 6.97 2.44
C ARG A 265 12.40 5.82 1.48
N ASN A 266 11.83 5.83 0.27
CA ASN A 266 12.12 4.85 -0.78
C ASN A 266 13.61 4.84 -1.16
N LEU A 267 14.21 6.02 -1.38
CA LEU A 267 15.62 6.13 -1.75
C LEU A 267 16.52 5.55 -0.66
N ARG A 268 16.28 5.91 0.60
CA ARG A 268 17.07 5.40 1.73
C ARG A 268 16.90 3.90 1.94
N ALA A 269 15.66 3.39 1.84
CA ALA A 269 15.39 1.96 1.97
C ALA A 269 16.05 1.16 0.84
N LEU A 270 15.92 1.64 -0.41
CA LEU A 270 16.53 1.00 -1.58
C LEU A 270 18.06 1.03 -1.50
N TYR A 271 18.67 2.13 -1.04
CA TYR A 271 20.11 2.19 -0.83
C TYR A 271 20.57 1.13 0.16
N ARG A 272 19.92 1.06 1.33
CA ARG A 272 20.27 0.06 2.35
C ARG A 272 20.08 -1.38 1.86
N SER A 273 19.03 -1.63 1.12
CA SER A 273 18.76 -2.96 0.55
C SER A 273 19.85 -3.41 -0.45
N LEU A 274 20.37 -2.50 -1.27
CA LEU A 274 21.32 -2.84 -2.34
C LEU A 274 22.80 -2.71 -1.93
N TYR A 275 23.12 -1.80 -1.00
CA TYR A 275 24.49 -1.41 -0.68
C TYR A 275 24.84 -1.46 0.81
N GLY A 276 23.88 -1.76 1.69
CA GLY A 276 24.06 -1.79 3.13
C GLY A 276 23.87 -0.44 3.80
N GLU A 277 24.37 -0.30 5.03
CA GLU A 277 24.26 0.96 5.77
C GLU A 277 25.07 2.08 5.13
N PHE A 278 24.68 3.32 5.39
CA PHE A 278 25.43 4.48 4.91
C PHE A 278 26.81 4.54 5.56
N PRO A 279 27.83 5.00 4.82
CA PRO A 279 29.15 5.23 5.40
C PRO A 279 29.06 6.15 6.63
N GLU A 280 29.81 5.82 7.67
CA GLU A 280 30.01 6.75 8.80
C GLU A 280 30.92 7.89 8.32
N ILE A 281 30.49 9.13 8.53
CA ILE A 281 31.31 10.32 8.25
C ILE A 281 32.25 10.46 9.42
N SER A 282 33.56 10.38 9.19
CA SER A 282 34.59 10.73 10.19
C SER A 282 34.83 12.24 10.17
N ASP A 283 35.10 12.83 11.33
CA ASP A 283 35.40 14.27 11.45
C ASP A 283 36.62 14.69 10.62
N ASP A 284 37.47 13.73 10.21
CA ASP A 284 38.66 13.95 9.36
C ASP A 284 38.29 14.12 7.87
N ASP A 285 37.06 13.80 7.48
CA ASP A 285 36.62 13.82 6.07
C ASP A 285 36.14 15.21 5.58
N GLU A 286 35.98 16.21 6.47
CA GLU A 286 35.50 17.56 6.11
C GLU A 286 36.55 18.42 5.35
N TYR A 287 37.80 17.98 5.22
CA TYR A 287 38.86 18.81 4.68
C TYR A 287 39.40 18.42 3.28
N GLU A 288 38.85 17.39 2.62
CA GLU A 288 39.40 16.90 1.34
C GLU A 288 38.59 17.27 0.07
N ASP A 289 37.49 18.00 0.16
CA ASP A 289 36.51 18.18 -0.97
C ASP A 289 36.79 19.42 -1.88
N ASP A 290 38.00 20.03 -1.92
CA ASP A 290 38.21 21.22 -2.75
C ASP A 290 38.94 21.00 -4.12
N TYR A 291 39.29 19.77 -4.49
CA TYR A 291 39.96 19.54 -5.78
C TYR A 291 39.56 18.21 -6.41
N GLU A 292 38.51 18.17 -7.26
CA GLU A 292 38.37 17.25 -8.40
C GLU A 292 37.03 17.44 -9.11
N ASP A 293 36.88 18.59 -9.82
CA ASP A 293 35.88 18.76 -10.87
C ASP A 293 36.53 19.40 -12.10
N GLU A 294 37.41 18.68 -12.78
CA GLU A 294 37.76 18.92 -14.19
C GLU A 294 38.28 17.60 -14.76
N GLU A 295 37.62 17.08 -15.78
CA GLU A 295 37.93 16.01 -16.72
C GLU A 295 36.90 14.90 -16.74
N ASP A 296 35.90 15.08 -17.64
CA ASP A 296 35.34 14.02 -18.48
C ASP A 296 34.30 14.65 -19.42
N GLU A 297 34.79 15.48 -20.40
CA GLU A 297 34.16 15.67 -21.71
C GLU A 297 35.04 14.92 -22.72
N GLU A 298 34.57 13.71 -23.12
CA GLU A 298 34.78 13.16 -24.46
C GLU A 298 33.83 11.98 -24.71
#